data_739f5b4d45c19703bced850547c08d8e
#
_entry.id   739f5b4d45c19703bced850547c08d8e
#
_cell.length_a   1.000
_cell.length_b   1.000
_cell.length_c   1.000
_cell.angle_alpha   90.00
_cell.angle_beta   90.00
_cell.angle_gamma   90.00
#
_symmetry.space_group_name_H-M   'P 1'
#
loop_
_entity.id
_entity.type
_entity.pdbx_description
1 polymer ?
#
loop_
_entity_poly.entity_id
_entity_poly.type
_entity_poly.pdbx_seq_one_letter_code
_entity_poly.pdbx_strand_id
1 'polypeptide(L)'
;GKEMPVLELNLNSGADGAERPLYKDDMVVTGSVFGNQAAEMNIEQTKFSGVYEISDSSSIDFGLQLTKMDNRYVSSNVQLDNWGGFTQPGELSAVIERSSMQGQFDQLGGSNDPRQQTEYFTTSLEEIIAVAEASYTARGAEYAQVGDCGTGYCASTDWTVDKRTTEETKAAYIQFNH
;
A
#
# COMPACT_ATOMS: atom_id res chain seq x y z
N GLY A 1 -8.53 -31.93 0.34
CA GLY A 1 -8.15 -30.86 -0.55
C GLY A 1 -8.69 -29.54 -0.02
N LYS A 2 -7.98 -28.46 -0.27
CA LYS A 2 -8.51 -27.13 0.01
C LYS A 2 -9.33 -26.73 -1.19
N GLU A 3 -10.59 -26.43 -0.97
CA GLU A 3 -11.48 -25.91 -2.00
C GLU A 3 -11.42 -24.38 -2.01
N MET A 4 -11.64 -23.80 -3.16
CA MET A 4 -11.74 -22.35 -3.30
C MET A 4 -13.04 -21.88 -2.64
N PRO A 5 -13.03 -20.83 -1.80
CA PRO A 5 -14.25 -20.28 -1.24
C PRO A 5 -15.11 -19.69 -2.36
N VAL A 6 -16.40 -19.94 -2.31
CA VAL A 6 -17.37 -19.36 -3.25
C VAL A 6 -17.81 -18.01 -2.72
N LEU A 7 -17.64 -16.97 -3.56
CA LEU A 7 -18.24 -15.66 -3.36
C LEU A 7 -19.41 -15.51 -4.32
N GLU A 8 -20.61 -15.47 -3.78
CA GLU A 8 -21.84 -15.22 -4.53
C GLU A 8 -22.31 -13.80 -4.26
N LEU A 9 -22.55 -13.05 -5.34
CA LEU A 9 -23.05 -11.69 -5.26
C LEU A 9 -24.43 -11.60 -5.87
N ASN A 10 -25.43 -11.34 -5.05
CA ASN A 10 -26.82 -11.20 -5.47
C ASN A 10 -27.21 -9.72 -5.47
N LEU A 11 -27.44 -9.18 -6.67
CA LEU A 11 -27.92 -7.82 -6.85
C LEU A 11 -29.35 -7.80 -7.33
N ASN A 12 -30.19 -7.10 -6.60
CA ASN A 12 -31.60 -6.90 -7.00
C ASN A 12 -31.72 -5.64 -7.87
N SER A 13 -32.28 -5.79 -9.06
CA SER A 13 -32.37 -4.71 -10.04
C SER A 13 -33.72 -3.99 -10.04
N GLY A 14 -34.23 -3.61 -8.88
CA GLY A 14 -35.44 -2.78 -8.80
C GLY A 14 -36.69 -3.51 -8.30
N ALA A 15 -37.86 -3.06 -8.73
CA ALA A 15 -39.16 -3.44 -8.13
C ALA A 15 -39.56 -4.92 -8.34
N ASP A 16 -38.95 -5.60 -9.27
CA ASP A 16 -39.23 -7.02 -9.57
C ASP A 16 -38.35 -8.00 -8.80
N GLY A 17 -37.29 -7.49 -8.12
CA GLY A 17 -36.35 -8.31 -7.35
C GLY A 17 -35.55 -9.32 -8.17
N ALA A 18 -35.51 -9.17 -9.49
CA ALA A 18 -34.74 -10.06 -10.37
C ALA A 18 -33.24 -9.89 -10.11
N GLU A 19 -32.54 -11.01 -10.01
CA GLU A 19 -31.07 -11.01 -9.91
C GLU A 19 -30.46 -10.53 -11.23
N ARG A 20 -29.42 -9.73 -11.12
CA ARG A 20 -28.65 -9.25 -12.27
C ARG A 20 -27.15 -9.29 -12.00
N PRO A 21 -26.31 -9.39 -13.04
CA PRO A 21 -24.89 -9.28 -12.88
C PRO A 21 -24.49 -7.87 -12.44
N LEU A 22 -23.30 -7.77 -11.87
CA LEU A 22 -22.67 -6.49 -11.54
C LEU A 22 -22.28 -5.75 -12.82
N TYR A 23 -22.66 -4.49 -12.93
CA TYR A 23 -22.26 -3.60 -14.02
C TYR A 23 -21.27 -2.53 -13.53
N LYS A 24 -20.45 -2.02 -14.44
CA LYS A 24 -19.52 -0.92 -14.13
C LYS A 24 -20.24 0.35 -13.65
N ASP A 25 -21.47 0.54 -14.08
CA ASP A 25 -22.33 1.65 -13.67
C ASP A 25 -22.87 1.50 -12.23
N ASP A 26 -22.64 0.36 -11.59
CA ASP A 26 -22.95 0.17 -10.17
C ASP A 26 -21.83 0.67 -9.26
N MET A 27 -20.65 0.94 -9.81
CA MET A 27 -19.49 1.37 -9.05
C MET A 27 -19.67 2.79 -8.56
N VAL A 28 -19.33 3.00 -7.30
CA VAL A 28 -19.37 4.30 -6.63
C VAL A 28 -18.09 4.52 -5.84
N VAL A 29 -17.64 5.75 -5.75
CA VAL A 29 -16.53 6.10 -4.84
C VAL A 29 -17.06 6.14 -3.41
N THR A 30 -16.51 5.30 -2.56
CA THR A 30 -16.90 5.21 -1.13
C THR A 30 -15.86 5.77 -0.19
N GLY A 31 -14.72 6.20 -0.69
CA GLY A 31 -13.68 6.84 0.10
C GLY A 31 -12.40 7.01 -0.70
N SER A 32 -11.62 7.98 -0.28
CA SER A 32 -10.27 8.20 -0.78
C SER A 32 -9.36 8.65 0.34
N VAL A 33 -8.13 8.16 0.32
CA VAL A 33 -7.07 8.59 1.22
C VAL A 33 -5.89 9.02 0.38
N PHE A 34 -5.49 10.28 0.54
CA PHE A 34 -4.27 10.82 -0.04
C PHE A 34 -3.21 10.86 1.05
N GLY A 35 -2.19 10.05 0.88
CA GLY A 35 -1.09 9.94 1.84
C GLY A 35 0.24 10.30 1.19
N ASN A 36 1.04 11.06 1.91
CA ASN A 36 2.45 11.22 1.62
C ASN A 36 3.25 10.64 2.78
N GLN A 37 4.32 9.92 2.48
CA GLN A 37 5.16 9.34 3.50
C GLN A 37 6.60 9.25 3.03
N ALA A 38 7.52 9.45 3.96
CA ALA A 38 8.94 9.27 3.73
C ALA A 38 9.56 8.54 4.92
N ALA A 39 10.54 7.71 4.62
CA ALA A 39 11.37 7.06 5.62
C ALA A 39 12.84 7.27 5.27
N GLU A 40 13.63 7.63 6.26
CA GLU A 40 15.07 7.80 6.16
C GLU A 40 15.74 7.02 7.28
N MET A 41 16.77 6.26 6.94
CA MET A 41 17.57 5.52 7.90
C MET A 41 19.05 5.80 7.64
N ASN A 42 19.72 6.32 8.65
CA ASN A 42 21.17 6.52 8.65
C ASN A 42 21.82 5.55 9.61
N ILE A 43 22.80 4.78 9.13
CA ILE A 43 23.55 3.83 9.95
C ILE A 43 25.02 4.20 9.91
N GLU A 44 25.57 4.48 11.06
CA GLU A 44 27.01 4.69 11.29
C GLU A 44 27.56 3.48 12.05
N GLN A 45 28.55 2.81 11.47
CA GLN A 45 29.15 1.64 12.09
C GLN A 45 30.68 1.77 12.11
N THR A 46 31.24 1.58 13.30
CA THR A 46 32.66 1.44 13.47
C THR A 46 32.96 0.04 14.00
N LYS A 47 33.83 -0.70 13.31
CA LYS A 47 34.23 -2.04 13.67
C LYS A 47 35.75 -2.09 13.78
N PHE A 48 36.22 -2.68 14.84
CA PHE A 48 37.64 -3.06 15.05
C PHE A 48 37.69 -4.56 15.32
N SER A 49 38.54 -5.29 14.61
CA SER A 49 38.75 -6.74 14.83
C SER A 49 40.21 -7.08 14.59
N GLY A 50 40.67 -8.09 15.28
CA GLY A 50 42.02 -8.61 15.15
C GLY A 50 42.10 -10.08 15.52
N VAL A 51 43.21 -10.69 15.10
CA VAL A 51 43.55 -12.06 15.43
C VAL A 51 44.94 -12.02 16.09
N TYR A 52 45.06 -12.71 17.21
CA TYR A 52 46.31 -12.92 17.89
C TYR A 52 46.68 -14.43 17.81
N GLU A 53 47.73 -14.76 17.10
CA GLU A 53 48.25 -16.13 16.98
C GLU A 53 49.07 -16.47 18.21
N ILE A 54 48.68 -17.55 18.89
CA ILE A 54 49.39 -18.08 20.09
C ILE A 54 50.39 -19.14 19.66
N SER A 55 50.01 -19.98 18.67
CA SER A 55 50.82 -21.02 18.09
C SER A 55 50.36 -21.35 16.67
N ASP A 56 51.03 -22.22 15.97
CA ASP A 56 50.66 -22.68 14.61
C ASP A 56 49.24 -23.27 14.55
N SER A 57 48.65 -23.69 15.66
CA SER A 57 47.34 -24.32 15.75
C SER A 57 46.33 -23.57 16.64
N SER A 58 46.74 -22.45 17.24
CA SER A 58 45.85 -21.76 18.21
C SER A 58 45.87 -20.25 18.04
N SER A 59 44.70 -19.63 18.01
CA SER A 59 44.53 -18.18 17.92
C SER A 59 43.41 -17.65 18.80
N ILE A 60 43.48 -16.37 19.07
CA ILE A 60 42.39 -15.60 19.68
C ILE A 60 41.90 -14.55 18.68
N ASP A 61 40.64 -14.65 18.30
CA ASP A 61 39.95 -13.61 17.54
C ASP A 61 39.21 -12.68 18.50
N PHE A 62 39.29 -11.41 18.26
CA PHE A 62 38.60 -10.43 19.08
C PHE A 62 38.06 -9.27 18.22
N GLY A 63 37.03 -8.63 18.73
CA GLY A 63 36.49 -7.46 18.05
C GLY A 63 35.58 -6.61 18.90
N LEU A 64 35.46 -5.36 18.46
CA LEU A 64 34.57 -4.35 19.00
C LEU A 64 33.77 -3.78 17.87
N GLN A 65 32.51 -3.52 18.12
CA GLN A 65 31.62 -2.86 17.16
C GLN A 65 30.79 -1.80 17.88
N LEU A 66 30.74 -0.63 17.29
CA LEU A 66 29.86 0.46 17.68
C LEU A 66 28.96 0.72 16.49
N THR A 67 27.67 0.70 16.70
CA THR A 67 26.68 1.02 15.67
C THR A 67 25.73 2.06 16.23
N LYS A 68 25.50 3.11 15.46
CA LYS A 68 24.45 4.10 15.69
C LYS A 68 23.50 4.07 14.50
N MET A 69 22.23 3.99 14.78
CA MET A 69 21.16 4.03 13.79
C MET A 69 20.20 5.15 14.12
N ASP A 70 20.04 6.09 13.22
CA ASP A 70 19.02 7.13 13.29
C ASP A 70 17.96 6.85 12.22
N ASN A 71 16.72 6.67 12.64
CA ASN A 71 15.58 6.42 11.76
C ASN A 71 14.55 7.51 11.93
N ARG A 72 14.05 8.03 10.81
CA ARG A 72 12.94 8.97 10.78
C ARG A 72 11.86 8.46 9.83
N TYR A 73 10.63 8.45 10.31
CA TYR A 73 9.44 8.19 9.51
C TYR A 73 8.48 9.37 9.63
N VAL A 74 8.04 9.89 8.51
CA VAL A 74 7.05 10.96 8.43
C VAL A 74 5.88 10.56 7.57
N SER A 75 4.69 11.01 7.92
CA SER A 75 3.52 10.84 7.07
C SER A 75 2.52 11.98 7.25
N SER A 76 1.76 12.22 6.19
CA SER A 76 0.56 13.05 6.18
C SER A 76 -0.56 12.29 5.50
N ASN A 77 -1.79 12.43 5.98
CA ASN A 77 -2.97 11.84 5.36
C ASN A 77 -4.09 12.87 5.29
N VAL A 78 -4.76 12.90 4.14
CA VAL A 78 -6.04 13.57 3.94
C VAL A 78 -7.03 12.53 3.46
N GLN A 79 -8.16 12.43 4.13
CA GLN A 79 -9.25 11.53 3.76
C GLN A 79 -10.45 12.34 3.30
N LEU A 80 -10.98 11.96 2.14
CA LEU A 80 -12.23 12.48 1.59
C LEU A 80 -13.10 11.33 1.09
N ASP A 81 -14.40 11.43 1.30
CA ASP A 81 -15.30 10.30 1.04
C ASP A 81 -15.65 10.12 -0.44
N ASN A 82 -15.48 11.14 -1.27
CA ASN A 82 -16.03 11.16 -2.62
C ASN A 82 -15.11 11.76 -3.70
N TRP A 83 -13.83 11.79 -3.51
CA TRP A 83 -12.83 12.39 -4.44
C TRP A 83 -13.19 13.83 -4.86
N GLY A 84 -13.79 14.61 -3.94
CA GLY A 84 -14.19 15.96 -4.23
C GLY A 84 -15.45 16.07 -5.10
N GLY A 85 -16.27 15.00 -5.21
CA GLY A 85 -17.53 15.17 -5.90
C GLY A 85 -18.24 14.00 -6.49
N PHE A 86 -17.65 12.85 -6.53
CA PHE A 86 -18.33 11.65 -6.98
C PHE A 86 -19.31 11.18 -5.91
N THR A 87 -20.59 11.20 -6.19
CA THR A 87 -21.64 10.84 -5.23
C THR A 87 -22.62 9.82 -5.78
N GLN A 88 -22.57 9.55 -7.08
CA GLN A 88 -23.52 8.68 -7.75
C GLN A 88 -22.82 7.46 -8.38
N PRO A 89 -23.49 6.32 -8.42
CA PRO A 89 -23.02 5.19 -9.21
C PRO A 89 -22.84 5.56 -10.69
N GLY A 90 -21.84 4.95 -11.33
CA GLY A 90 -21.60 5.12 -12.76
C GLY A 90 -20.73 6.31 -13.15
N GLU A 91 -20.39 7.22 -12.24
CA GLU A 91 -19.57 8.38 -12.57
C GLU A 91 -18.12 8.01 -12.98
N LEU A 92 -17.66 6.81 -12.63
CA LEU A 92 -16.36 6.26 -13.03
C LEU A 92 -16.43 5.30 -14.23
N SER A 93 -17.61 5.03 -14.77
CA SER A 93 -17.79 3.97 -15.78
C SER A 93 -16.97 4.16 -17.07
N ALA A 94 -16.56 5.40 -17.35
CA ALA A 94 -15.72 5.70 -18.53
C ALA A 94 -14.28 5.16 -18.41
N VAL A 95 -13.77 5.01 -17.19
CA VAL A 95 -12.40 4.57 -16.90
C VAL A 95 -12.33 3.18 -16.27
N ILE A 96 -13.48 2.52 -16.11
CA ILE A 96 -13.58 1.17 -15.55
C ILE A 96 -13.81 0.16 -16.69
N GLU A 97 -13.01 -0.87 -16.69
CA GLU A 97 -13.10 -2.00 -17.61
C GLU A 97 -13.47 -3.28 -16.87
N ARG A 98 -14.25 -4.16 -17.56
CA ARG A 98 -14.57 -5.47 -17.04
C ARG A 98 -13.44 -6.44 -17.34
N SER A 99 -13.07 -7.24 -16.35
CA SER A 99 -12.11 -8.31 -16.47
C SER A 99 -12.63 -9.59 -15.81
N SER A 100 -11.95 -10.71 -16.02
CA SER A 100 -12.39 -12.01 -15.51
C SER A 100 -11.21 -12.81 -14.96
N MET A 101 -11.45 -13.48 -13.84
CA MET A 101 -10.55 -14.47 -13.25
C MET A 101 -10.89 -15.89 -13.71
N GLN A 102 -11.83 -16.08 -14.64
CA GLN A 102 -12.21 -17.39 -15.12
C GLN A 102 -10.99 -18.14 -15.69
N GLY A 103 -10.78 -19.36 -15.26
CA GLY A 103 -9.65 -20.19 -15.64
C GLY A 103 -8.33 -19.88 -14.93
N GLN A 104 -8.24 -18.83 -14.12
CA GLN A 104 -6.99 -18.46 -13.42
C GLN A 104 -6.64 -19.47 -12.31
N PHE A 105 -7.64 -20.17 -11.77
CA PHE A 105 -7.49 -21.03 -10.61
C PHE A 105 -7.89 -22.49 -10.89
N ASP A 106 -7.81 -22.96 -12.12
CA ASP A 106 -8.26 -24.29 -12.54
C ASP A 106 -7.58 -25.45 -11.80
N GLN A 107 -6.43 -25.19 -11.16
CA GLN A 107 -5.71 -26.15 -10.32
C GLN A 107 -6.32 -26.32 -8.92
N LEU A 108 -7.27 -25.46 -8.53
CA LEU A 108 -7.95 -25.52 -7.25
C LEU A 108 -9.31 -26.18 -7.36
N GLY A 109 -9.64 -27.07 -6.40
CA GLY A 109 -10.98 -27.63 -6.31
C GLY A 109 -12.01 -26.51 -6.07
N GLY A 110 -13.16 -26.59 -6.77
CA GLY A 110 -14.23 -25.60 -6.65
C GLY A 110 -14.06 -24.33 -7.51
N SER A 111 -12.99 -24.21 -8.27
CA SER A 111 -12.74 -23.04 -9.13
C SER A 111 -13.76 -22.85 -10.27
N ASN A 112 -14.48 -23.91 -10.63
CA ASN A 112 -15.51 -23.91 -11.68
C ASN A 112 -16.93 -23.94 -11.11
N ASP A 113 -17.12 -23.59 -9.84
CA ASP A 113 -18.47 -23.48 -9.27
C ASP A 113 -19.24 -22.36 -9.98
N PRO A 114 -20.43 -22.63 -10.56
CA PRO A 114 -21.17 -21.63 -11.33
C PRO A 114 -21.65 -20.43 -10.51
N ARG A 115 -21.64 -20.55 -9.16
CA ARG A 115 -21.97 -19.45 -8.25
C ARG A 115 -20.78 -18.55 -7.98
N GLN A 116 -19.57 -18.95 -8.41
CA GLN A 116 -18.37 -18.18 -8.18
C GLN A 116 -18.41 -16.87 -8.96
N GLN A 117 -18.29 -15.75 -8.26
CA GLN A 117 -18.07 -14.45 -8.91
C GLN A 117 -16.67 -14.42 -9.50
N THR A 118 -16.57 -14.52 -10.80
CA THR A 118 -15.29 -14.51 -11.54
C THR A 118 -15.01 -13.16 -12.19
N GLU A 119 -16.03 -12.35 -12.40
CA GLU A 119 -15.89 -11.05 -13.03
C GLU A 119 -15.57 -9.98 -11.99
N TYR A 120 -14.69 -9.07 -12.36
CA TYR A 120 -14.31 -7.91 -11.56
C TYR A 120 -14.08 -6.70 -12.46
N PHE A 121 -13.98 -5.54 -11.87
CA PHE A 121 -13.68 -4.31 -12.57
C PHE A 121 -12.26 -3.86 -12.27
N THR A 122 -11.61 -3.29 -13.26
CA THR A 122 -10.26 -2.79 -13.20
C THR A 122 -10.18 -1.42 -13.87
N THR A 123 -9.17 -0.67 -13.51
CA THR A 123 -8.79 0.59 -14.13
C THR A 123 -7.30 0.79 -13.96
N SER A 124 -6.66 1.59 -14.77
CA SER A 124 -5.27 1.96 -14.55
C SER A 124 -5.16 3.01 -13.44
N LEU A 125 -4.03 3.00 -12.74
CA LEU A 125 -3.76 3.99 -11.70
C LEU A 125 -3.70 5.41 -12.28
N GLU A 126 -3.14 5.56 -13.47
CA GLU A 126 -3.03 6.82 -14.18
C GLU A 126 -4.39 7.41 -14.53
N GLU A 127 -5.33 6.58 -15.00
CA GLU A 127 -6.68 7.02 -15.32
C GLU A 127 -7.45 7.45 -14.07
N ILE A 128 -7.34 6.71 -12.97
CA ILE A 128 -7.98 7.09 -11.70
C ILE A 128 -7.39 8.38 -11.14
N ILE A 129 -6.07 8.55 -11.21
CA ILE A 129 -5.43 9.80 -10.78
C ILE A 129 -5.94 10.97 -11.63
N ALA A 130 -5.98 10.83 -12.95
CA ALA A 130 -6.45 11.89 -13.85
C ALA A 130 -7.90 12.28 -13.57
N VAL A 131 -8.78 11.32 -13.30
CA VAL A 131 -10.17 11.57 -12.93
C VAL A 131 -10.27 12.30 -11.58
N ALA A 132 -9.50 11.85 -10.58
CA ALA A 132 -9.47 12.49 -9.27
C ALA A 132 -8.94 13.92 -9.36
N GLU A 133 -7.83 14.15 -10.06
CA GLU A 133 -7.27 15.49 -10.29
C GLU A 133 -8.27 16.44 -10.97
N ALA A 134 -8.94 15.96 -12.02
CA ALA A 134 -9.94 16.72 -12.73
C ALA A 134 -11.12 17.09 -11.82
N SER A 135 -11.58 16.16 -10.97
CA SER A 135 -12.66 16.40 -10.02
C SER A 135 -12.27 17.45 -8.97
N TYR A 136 -11.11 17.31 -8.35
CA TYR A 136 -10.64 18.27 -7.35
C TYR A 136 -10.37 19.65 -7.96
N THR A 137 -9.80 19.69 -9.16
CA THR A 137 -9.54 20.95 -9.89
C THR A 137 -10.83 21.66 -10.24
N ALA A 138 -11.86 20.95 -10.71
CA ALA A 138 -13.15 21.52 -11.06
C ALA A 138 -13.89 22.12 -9.86
N ARG A 139 -13.63 21.65 -8.65
CA ARG A 139 -14.26 22.13 -7.41
C ARG A 139 -13.46 23.21 -6.68
N GLY A 140 -12.24 23.49 -7.15
CA GLY A 140 -11.46 24.67 -6.79
C GLY A 140 -11.34 24.92 -5.28
N ALA A 141 -11.83 26.08 -4.82
CA ALA A 141 -11.60 26.57 -3.46
C ALA A 141 -12.23 25.71 -2.35
N GLU A 142 -13.24 24.89 -2.65
CA GLU A 142 -13.86 24.02 -1.64
C GLU A 142 -12.92 22.90 -1.18
N TYR A 143 -12.03 22.45 -2.07
CA TYR A 143 -11.09 21.36 -1.80
C TYR A 143 -9.62 21.79 -1.86
N ALA A 144 -9.35 23.07 -1.88
CA ALA A 144 -7.99 23.62 -1.91
C ALA A 144 -7.10 23.18 -0.73
N GLN A 145 -7.70 22.55 0.30
CA GLN A 145 -7.00 22.06 1.49
C GLN A 145 -6.56 20.59 1.40
N VAL A 146 -6.80 19.90 0.29
CA VAL A 146 -6.44 18.47 0.15
C VAL A 146 -4.93 18.26 0.09
N GLY A 147 -4.17 19.31 -0.18
CA GLY A 147 -2.73 19.27 -0.22
C GLY A 147 -2.11 20.67 -0.25
N ASP A 148 -0.81 20.74 -0.38
CA ASP A 148 0.00 21.96 -0.38
C ASP A 148 0.66 22.26 -1.73
N CYS A 149 0.26 21.59 -2.79
CA CYS A 149 0.84 21.74 -4.13
C CYS A 149 0.21 22.85 -4.98
N GLY A 150 -0.76 23.59 -4.46
CA GLY A 150 -1.44 24.66 -5.19
C GLY A 150 -2.47 24.19 -6.22
N THR A 151 -2.71 22.89 -6.34
CA THR A 151 -3.80 22.27 -7.11
C THR A 151 -4.77 21.60 -6.13
N GLY A 152 -5.98 21.28 -6.58
CA GLY A 152 -6.97 20.59 -5.73
C GLY A 152 -6.63 19.14 -5.36
N TYR A 153 -5.51 18.62 -5.85
CA TYR A 153 -5.15 17.21 -5.68
C TYR A 153 -3.65 17.03 -5.44
N CYS A 154 -3.26 16.88 -4.19
CA CYS A 154 -1.96 16.31 -3.79
C CYS A 154 -1.95 15.99 -2.29
N ALA A 155 -1.08 15.11 -1.88
CA ALA A 155 -0.84 14.86 -0.46
C ALA A 155 0.05 15.96 0.13
N SER A 156 -0.32 16.47 1.30
CA SER A 156 0.44 17.50 2.01
C SER A 156 1.82 17.00 2.44
N THR A 157 2.80 17.89 2.40
CA THR A 157 4.11 17.72 3.02
C THR A 157 4.16 18.31 4.44
N ASP A 158 3.06 18.88 4.92
CA ASP A 158 2.92 19.22 6.33
C ASP A 158 2.65 17.94 7.13
N TRP A 159 3.71 17.41 7.74
CA TRP A 159 3.69 16.09 8.35
C TRP A 159 2.84 16.06 9.61
N THR A 160 1.79 15.26 9.60
CA THR A 160 0.94 15.00 10.77
C THR A 160 1.56 13.95 11.71
N VAL A 161 2.49 13.15 11.19
CA VAL A 161 3.29 12.19 11.95
C VAL A 161 4.76 12.41 11.63
N ASP A 162 5.59 12.62 12.66
CA ASP A 162 7.06 12.61 12.58
C ASP A 162 7.58 11.74 13.72
N LYS A 163 8.05 10.54 13.38
CA LYS A 163 8.61 9.59 14.34
C LYS A 163 10.10 9.49 14.13
N ARG A 164 10.86 9.60 15.22
CA ARG A 164 12.32 9.47 15.21
C ARG A 164 12.75 8.45 16.25
N THR A 165 13.66 7.59 15.85
CA THR A 165 14.24 6.57 16.72
C THR A 165 15.75 6.58 16.53
N THR A 166 16.48 6.67 17.63
CA THR A 166 17.94 6.50 17.65
C THR A 166 18.27 5.25 18.45
N GLU A 167 19.05 4.37 17.86
CA GLU A 167 19.56 3.18 18.52
C GLU A 167 21.08 3.20 18.53
N GLU A 168 21.67 2.90 19.69
CA GLU A 168 23.11 2.72 19.84
C GLU A 168 23.39 1.31 20.33
N THR A 169 24.21 0.60 19.58
CA THR A 169 24.64 -0.76 19.94
C THR A 169 26.14 -0.79 20.13
N LYS A 170 26.58 -1.37 21.23
CA LYS A 170 27.98 -1.64 21.53
C LYS A 170 28.16 -3.15 21.71
N ALA A 171 28.98 -3.75 20.88
CA ALA A 171 29.23 -5.17 20.95
C ALA A 171 30.74 -5.45 21.06
N ALA A 172 31.10 -6.48 21.81
CA ALA A 172 32.43 -7.00 21.89
C ALA A 172 32.40 -8.52 21.82
N TYR A 173 33.39 -9.12 21.19
CA TYR A 173 33.55 -10.55 21.20
C TYR A 173 35.02 -10.95 21.38
N ILE A 174 35.20 -12.13 21.91
CA ILE A 174 36.47 -12.85 21.96
C ILE A 174 36.18 -14.32 21.67
N GLN A 175 36.97 -14.91 20.80
CA GLN A 175 36.85 -16.30 20.41
C GLN A 175 38.24 -16.97 20.43
N PHE A 176 38.33 -18.12 21.07
CA PHE A 176 39.52 -18.95 21.06
C PHE A 176 39.33 -20.03 20.00
N ASN A 177 40.33 -20.19 19.15
CA ASN A 177 40.40 -21.23 18.12
C ASN A 177 41.60 -22.13 18.42
N HIS A 178 41.38 -23.45 18.33
CA HIS A 178 42.41 -24.48 18.58
C HIS A 178 42.26 -25.64 17.60
#